data_bedea6cbf7422b4dbc1f0009dd17c334
#
_entry.id   bedea6cbf7422b4dbc1f0009dd17c334
#
_cell.length_a   1.000
_cell.length_b   1.000
_cell.length_c   1.000
_cell.angle_alpha   90.00
_cell.angle_beta   90.00
_cell.angle_gamma   90.00
#
_symmetry.space_group_name_H-M   'P 1'
#
loop_
_entity.id
_entity.type
_entity.pdbx_description
1 polymer ?
#
loop_
_entity_poly.entity_id
_entity_poly.type
_entity_poly.pdbx_seq_one_letter_code
_entity_poly.pdbx_strand_id
1 'polypeptide(L)'
;MLTKQDFEKILFSKRFYDLGLIYVIENDGKYKKDYIINDVAKSYTQGVQLLLAASKKQYGFKIQGIEKYNKEIFDKTIELSKEWGCPVDCHAYWGYEGRGSFNMHTDPCDVVIHICQGTKQLTIEKETVHLEAEQSIHIEPGTKHKAINTTDCLSLSFGSFKYDNENLESLGFSI
;
A
#
# COMPACT_ATOMS: atom_id res chain seq x y z
N MET A 1 1.92 -9.99 -12.86
CA MET A 1 1.64 -8.67 -12.24
C MET A 1 2.96 -8.06 -11.71
N LEU A 2 3.05 -7.40 -10.56
CA LEU A 2 4.30 -6.77 -10.06
C LEU A 2 5.25 -7.79 -9.44
N THR A 3 6.53 -7.79 -9.82
CA THR A 3 7.56 -8.63 -9.19
C THR A 3 8.30 -7.87 -8.08
N LYS A 4 8.96 -8.60 -7.16
CA LYS A 4 9.85 -7.99 -6.15
C LYS A 4 10.94 -7.13 -6.80
N GLN A 5 11.52 -7.59 -7.92
CA GLN A 5 12.56 -6.86 -8.63
C GLN A 5 12.03 -5.52 -9.20
N ASP A 6 10.80 -5.51 -9.73
CA ASP A 6 10.18 -4.27 -10.20
C ASP A 6 9.87 -3.33 -9.04
N PHE A 7 9.35 -3.87 -7.92
CA PHE A 7 9.14 -3.09 -6.70
C PHE A 7 10.42 -2.43 -6.21
N GLU A 8 11.54 -3.18 -6.14
CA GLU A 8 12.84 -2.65 -5.71
C GLU A 8 13.37 -1.56 -6.67
N LYS A 9 13.24 -1.74 -7.99
CA LYS A 9 13.61 -0.70 -8.97
C LYS A 9 12.84 0.60 -8.73
N ILE A 10 11.56 0.49 -8.42
CA ILE A 10 10.71 1.65 -8.15
C ILE A 10 11.05 2.27 -6.80
N LEU A 11 11.25 1.45 -5.76
CA LEU A 11 11.62 1.89 -4.41
C LEU A 11 12.89 2.76 -4.41
N PHE A 12 13.86 2.44 -5.27
CA PHE A 12 15.10 3.21 -5.43
C PHE A 12 15.06 4.19 -6.60
N SER A 13 13.89 4.51 -7.13
CA SER A 13 13.75 5.48 -8.22
C SER A 13 13.78 6.91 -7.71
N LYS A 14 14.69 7.74 -8.27
CA LYS A 14 14.75 9.17 -7.95
C LYS A 14 13.41 9.87 -8.25
N ARG A 15 12.72 9.48 -9.33
CA ARG A 15 11.43 10.05 -9.69
C ARG A 15 10.36 9.84 -8.63
N PHE A 16 10.26 8.61 -8.06
CA PHE A 16 9.30 8.34 -6.98
C PHE A 16 9.67 9.03 -5.68
N TYR A 17 10.97 9.12 -5.39
CA TYR A 17 11.47 9.89 -4.28
C TYR A 17 11.05 11.37 -4.42
N ASP A 18 11.34 12.00 -5.56
CA ASP A 18 11.03 13.42 -5.81
C ASP A 18 9.52 13.71 -5.72
N LEU A 19 8.67 12.75 -6.09
CA LEU A 19 7.21 12.87 -6.01
C LEU A 19 6.62 12.59 -4.62
N GLY A 20 7.44 12.18 -3.64
CA GLY A 20 6.96 11.85 -2.30
C GLY A 20 6.07 10.60 -2.25
N LEU A 21 6.31 9.62 -3.11
CA LEU A 21 5.48 8.42 -3.24
C LEU A 21 6.03 7.19 -2.51
N ILE A 22 7.19 7.32 -1.84
CA ILE A 22 7.86 6.23 -1.13
C ILE A 22 7.70 6.43 0.37
N TYR A 23 7.13 5.42 1.03
CA TYR A 23 6.92 5.39 2.47
C TYR A 23 7.70 4.25 3.10
N VAL A 24 8.22 4.49 4.30
CA VAL A 24 8.72 3.48 5.21
C VAL A 24 7.66 3.22 6.28
N ILE A 25 7.39 1.95 6.57
CA ILE A 25 6.46 1.51 7.60
C ILE A 25 7.28 0.91 8.74
N GLU A 26 7.54 1.71 9.75
CA GLU A 26 8.20 1.25 10.97
C GLU A 26 7.23 0.41 11.80
N ASN A 27 7.70 -0.77 12.22
CA ASN A 27 6.95 -1.66 13.08
C ASN A 27 7.88 -2.29 14.11
N ASP A 28 7.82 -1.78 15.33
CA ASP A 28 8.59 -2.30 16.48
C ASP A 28 7.78 -3.27 17.36
N GLY A 29 6.59 -3.66 16.90
CA GLY A 29 5.67 -4.54 17.61
C GLY A 29 4.67 -3.80 18.52
N LYS A 30 4.93 -2.56 18.90
CA LYS A 30 4.02 -1.71 19.69
C LYS A 30 3.43 -0.56 18.88
N TYR A 31 4.26 0.07 18.06
CA TYR A 31 3.87 1.22 17.26
C TYR A 31 4.11 0.92 15.79
N LYS A 32 3.14 1.25 14.96
CA LYS A 32 3.27 1.32 13.52
C LYS A 32 3.21 2.77 13.14
N LYS A 33 4.25 3.23 12.50
CA LYS A 33 4.36 4.59 11.98
C LYS A 33 4.81 4.50 10.54
N ASP A 34 4.07 5.13 9.66
CA ASP A 34 4.52 5.35 8.31
C ASP A 34 4.96 6.80 8.12
N TYR A 35 5.93 7.01 7.25
CA TYR A 35 6.41 8.33 6.87
C TYR A 35 6.94 8.33 5.44
N ILE A 36 6.78 9.46 4.79
CA ILE A 36 7.30 9.69 3.45
C ILE A 36 8.80 9.92 3.55
N ILE A 37 9.56 9.20 2.72
CA ILE A 37 11.03 9.22 2.83
C ILE A 37 11.63 10.60 2.54
N ASN A 38 11.07 11.38 1.62
CA ASN A 38 11.57 12.70 1.30
C ASN A 38 11.20 13.79 2.31
N ASP A 39 10.30 13.52 3.25
CA ASP A 39 10.01 14.41 4.38
C ASP A 39 11.12 14.36 5.44
N VAL A 40 11.85 13.26 5.51
CA VAL A 40 12.93 13.01 6.50
C VAL A 40 14.31 13.14 5.90
N ALA A 41 14.48 12.77 4.62
CA ALA A 41 15.74 12.84 3.90
C ALA A 41 15.95 14.22 3.27
N LYS A 42 17.13 14.83 3.47
CA LYS A 42 17.48 16.12 2.86
C LYS A 42 17.93 16.02 1.41
N SER A 43 18.14 14.81 0.91
CA SER A 43 18.55 14.54 -0.47
C SER A 43 18.17 13.12 -0.88
N TYR A 44 18.10 12.86 -2.19
CA TYR A 44 17.89 11.51 -2.71
C TYR A 44 18.91 10.50 -2.20
N THR A 45 20.20 10.86 -2.15
CA THR A 45 21.28 9.98 -1.63
C THR A 45 21.02 9.61 -0.17
N GLN A 46 20.63 10.56 0.66
CA GLN A 46 20.25 10.29 2.05
C GLN A 46 18.99 9.41 2.11
N GLY A 47 18.01 9.64 1.23
CA GLY A 47 16.81 8.82 1.12
C GLY A 47 17.17 7.35 0.84
N VAL A 48 18.05 7.09 -0.13
CA VAL A 48 18.54 5.72 -0.41
C VAL A 48 19.20 5.09 0.81
N GLN A 49 20.05 5.84 1.53
CA GLN A 49 20.68 5.33 2.76
C GLN A 49 19.66 4.96 3.84
N LEU A 50 18.62 5.78 4.02
CA LEU A 50 17.54 5.51 4.97
C LEU A 50 16.71 4.28 4.56
N LEU A 51 16.42 4.10 3.26
CA LEU A 51 15.74 2.91 2.76
C LEU A 51 16.53 1.64 3.00
N LEU A 52 17.86 1.68 2.76
CA LEU A 52 18.75 0.54 3.05
C LEU A 52 18.81 0.24 4.56
N ALA A 53 18.85 1.27 5.41
CA ALA A 53 18.81 1.10 6.86
C ALA A 53 17.48 0.51 7.35
N ALA A 54 16.36 0.97 6.77
CA ALA A 54 15.02 0.45 7.07
C ALA A 54 14.90 -1.02 6.65
N SER A 55 15.42 -1.40 5.48
CA SER A 55 15.45 -2.79 5.02
C SER A 55 16.21 -3.70 5.98
N LYS A 56 17.39 -3.27 6.48
CA LYS A 56 18.17 -4.01 7.49
C LYS A 56 17.41 -4.22 8.80
N LYS A 57 16.48 -3.31 9.14
CA LYS A 57 15.60 -3.43 10.30
C LYS A 57 14.32 -4.21 10.01
N GLN A 58 14.17 -4.70 8.79
CA GLN A 58 12.94 -5.37 8.32
C GLN A 58 11.69 -4.48 8.48
N TYR A 59 11.81 -3.19 8.24
CA TYR A 59 10.67 -2.30 8.12
C TYR A 59 9.98 -2.49 6.77
N GLY A 60 8.67 -2.36 6.75
CA GLY A 60 7.90 -2.45 5.52
C GLY A 60 8.07 -1.20 4.65
N PHE A 61 7.67 -1.33 3.38
CA PHE A 61 7.66 -0.24 2.42
C PHE A 61 6.30 -0.15 1.73
N LYS A 62 5.87 1.09 1.43
CA LYS A 62 4.72 1.37 0.58
C LYS A 62 5.15 2.27 -0.57
N ILE A 63 4.71 1.96 -1.76
CA ILE A 63 4.81 2.82 -2.94
C ILE A 63 3.39 3.20 -3.34
N GLN A 64 3.09 4.49 -3.29
CA GLN A 64 1.79 5.03 -3.67
C GLN A 64 1.72 5.28 -5.18
N GLY A 65 0.55 5.06 -5.79
CA GLY A 65 0.32 5.36 -7.19
C GLY A 65 1.08 4.46 -8.14
N ILE A 66 1.23 3.17 -7.79
CA ILE A 66 1.99 2.19 -8.57
C ILE A 66 1.34 1.90 -9.93
N GLU A 67 0.06 2.16 -10.10
CA GLU A 67 -0.66 2.05 -11.37
C GLU A 67 -0.07 2.92 -12.48
N LYS A 68 0.65 4.00 -12.13
CA LYS A 68 1.33 4.89 -13.09
C LYS A 68 2.55 4.26 -13.75
N TYR A 69 2.96 3.08 -13.28
CA TYR A 69 4.18 2.40 -13.72
C TYR A 69 3.99 1.03 -14.34
N ASN A 70 2.84 0.43 -14.10
CA ASN A 70 2.55 -0.90 -14.60
C ASN A 70 1.19 -0.89 -15.27
N LYS A 71 1.19 -1.17 -16.60
CA LYS A 71 -0.04 -1.13 -17.40
C LYS A 71 -1.10 -2.12 -16.90
N GLU A 72 -0.71 -3.29 -16.47
CA GLU A 72 -1.63 -4.32 -15.97
C GLU A 72 -2.32 -3.86 -14.68
N ILE A 73 -1.57 -3.20 -13.78
CA ILE A 73 -2.13 -2.59 -12.57
C ILE A 73 -3.06 -1.43 -12.93
N PHE A 74 -2.65 -0.58 -13.88
CA PHE A 74 -3.49 0.51 -14.38
C PHE A 74 -4.81 -0.01 -14.97
N ASP A 75 -4.75 -1.03 -15.83
CA ASP A 75 -5.94 -1.62 -16.42
C ASP A 75 -6.89 -2.16 -15.33
N LYS A 76 -6.34 -2.74 -14.25
CA LYS A 76 -7.14 -3.20 -13.10
C LYS A 76 -7.77 -2.04 -12.32
N THR A 77 -7.10 -0.91 -12.14
CA THR A 77 -7.73 0.27 -11.52
C THR A 77 -8.89 0.80 -12.36
N ILE A 78 -8.78 0.77 -13.69
CA ILE A 78 -9.85 1.18 -14.61
C ILE A 78 -11.04 0.20 -14.53
N GLU A 79 -10.79 -1.10 -14.45
CA GLU A 79 -11.83 -2.13 -14.28
C GLU A 79 -12.62 -1.87 -12.98
N LEU A 80 -11.92 -1.77 -11.85
CA LEU A 80 -12.51 -1.52 -10.54
C LEU A 80 -13.23 -0.15 -10.48
N SER A 81 -12.68 0.88 -11.12
CA SER A 81 -13.33 2.20 -11.19
C SER A 81 -14.68 2.15 -11.90
N LYS A 82 -14.82 1.32 -12.94
CA LYS A 82 -16.08 1.12 -13.64
C LYS A 82 -17.07 0.32 -12.79
N GLU A 83 -16.59 -0.69 -12.08
CA GLU A 83 -17.41 -1.53 -11.20
C GLU A 83 -17.95 -0.74 -10.01
N TRP A 84 -17.11 0.07 -9.37
CA TRP A 84 -17.45 0.82 -8.16
C TRP A 84 -18.03 2.21 -8.44
N GLY A 85 -17.98 2.67 -9.68
CA GLY A 85 -18.49 4.00 -10.08
C GLY A 85 -17.71 5.18 -9.50
N CYS A 86 -16.45 4.99 -9.11
CA CYS A 86 -15.58 6.00 -8.54
C CYS A 86 -14.10 5.75 -8.90
N PRO A 87 -13.22 6.77 -8.85
CA PRO A 87 -11.80 6.59 -9.09
C PRO A 87 -11.17 5.57 -8.14
N VAL A 88 -10.23 4.78 -8.65
CA VAL A 88 -9.45 3.80 -7.89
C VAL A 88 -7.97 4.05 -8.12
N ASP A 89 -7.19 4.06 -7.05
CA ASP A 89 -5.72 4.03 -7.11
C ASP A 89 -5.17 2.68 -6.63
N CYS A 90 -3.86 2.51 -6.73
CA CYS A 90 -3.19 1.32 -6.24
C CYS A 90 -1.92 1.68 -5.47
N HIS A 91 -1.78 1.05 -4.31
CA HIS A 91 -0.56 1.09 -3.50
C HIS A 91 0.10 -0.28 -3.51
N ALA A 92 1.43 -0.33 -3.68
CA ALA A 92 2.20 -1.54 -3.50
C ALA A 92 2.85 -1.58 -2.13
N TYR A 93 2.81 -2.73 -1.47
CA TYR A 93 3.38 -2.96 -0.15
C TYR A 93 4.37 -4.12 -0.19
N TRP A 94 5.57 -3.90 0.31
CA TRP A 94 6.52 -4.94 0.67
C TRP A 94 6.60 -5.04 2.18
N GLY A 95 6.48 -6.25 2.72
CA GLY A 95 6.63 -6.51 4.16
C GLY A 95 7.30 -7.85 4.41
N TYR A 96 7.95 -7.95 5.56
CA TYR A 96 8.70 -9.13 6.00
C TYR A 96 7.81 -10.09 6.80
N GLU A 97 8.21 -11.36 6.85
CA GLU A 97 7.56 -12.40 7.64
C GLU A 97 7.34 -11.98 9.11
N GLY A 98 6.18 -12.31 9.67
CA GLY A 98 5.79 -11.96 11.03
C GLY A 98 5.51 -10.46 11.26
N ARG A 99 5.64 -9.63 10.23
CA ARG A 99 5.37 -8.20 10.31
C ARG A 99 4.01 -7.87 9.69
N GLY A 100 3.21 -7.09 10.41
CA GLY A 100 1.97 -6.53 9.88
C GLY A 100 2.21 -5.14 9.29
N SER A 101 1.36 -4.72 8.35
CA SER A 101 1.42 -3.36 7.80
C SER A 101 0.78 -2.35 8.75
N PHE A 102 -0.44 -2.65 9.24
CA PHE A 102 -1.21 -1.76 10.11
C PHE A 102 -1.89 -2.54 11.25
N ASN A 103 -2.26 -1.83 12.32
CA ASN A 103 -3.10 -2.39 13.38
C ASN A 103 -4.52 -2.64 12.86
N MET A 104 -5.38 -3.23 13.71
CA MET A 104 -6.80 -3.35 13.39
C MET A 104 -7.39 -1.95 13.12
N HIS A 105 -7.98 -1.76 11.94
CA HIS A 105 -8.55 -0.49 11.47
C HIS A 105 -9.74 -0.75 10.55
N THR A 106 -10.39 0.32 10.13
CA THR A 106 -11.42 0.33 9.09
C THR A 106 -11.01 1.33 8.03
N ASP A 107 -11.34 1.07 6.77
CA ASP A 107 -11.22 2.03 5.69
C ASP A 107 -12.60 2.61 5.34
N PRO A 108 -12.69 3.89 4.96
CA PRO A 108 -13.95 4.50 4.56
C PRO A 108 -14.37 4.15 3.13
N CYS A 109 -13.58 3.36 2.41
CA CYS A 109 -13.72 3.02 1.01
C CYS A 109 -13.63 1.51 0.77
N ASP A 110 -14.04 1.08 -0.43
CA ASP A 110 -13.79 -0.27 -0.90
C ASP A 110 -12.31 -0.50 -1.10
N VAL A 111 -11.81 -1.67 -0.68
CA VAL A 111 -10.42 -2.06 -0.84
C VAL A 111 -10.33 -3.48 -1.40
N VAL A 112 -9.53 -3.68 -2.46
CA VAL A 112 -9.13 -5.02 -2.90
C VAL A 112 -7.66 -5.20 -2.58
N ILE A 113 -7.34 -6.23 -1.79
CA ILE A 113 -5.96 -6.66 -1.53
C ILE A 113 -5.65 -7.82 -2.47
N HIS A 114 -4.57 -7.71 -3.25
CA HIS A 114 -4.06 -8.75 -4.13
C HIS A 114 -2.63 -9.12 -3.74
N ILE A 115 -2.33 -10.41 -3.65
CA ILE A 115 -1.00 -10.91 -3.31
C ILE A 115 -0.23 -11.20 -4.60
N CYS A 116 0.87 -10.47 -4.84
CA CYS A 116 1.76 -10.72 -5.97
C CYS A 116 2.79 -11.80 -5.67
N GLN A 117 3.27 -11.85 -4.41
CA GLN A 117 4.28 -12.81 -3.96
C GLN A 117 4.15 -13.04 -2.47
N GLY A 118 4.44 -14.27 -2.02
CA GLY A 118 4.39 -14.65 -0.62
C GLY A 118 2.97 -14.95 -0.14
N THR A 119 2.78 -14.87 1.17
CA THR A 119 1.51 -15.21 1.83
C THR A 119 1.18 -14.21 2.93
N LYS A 120 -0.11 -13.99 3.12
CA LYS A 120 -0.62 -13.01 4.08
C LYS A 120 -1.84 -13.56 4.80
N GLN A 121 -1.90 -13.36 6.11
CA GLN A 121 -3.07 -13.63 6.92
C GLN A 121 -3.81 -12.32 7.17
N LEU A 122 -5.11 -12.29 6.86
CA LEU A 122 -6.00 -11.20 7.23
C LEU A 122 -6.94 -11.65 8.33
N THR A 123 -7.12 -10.79 9.33
CA THR A 123 -8.24 -10.91 10.25
C THR A 123 -9.28 -9.89 9.82
N ILE A 124 -10.45 -10.34 9.43
CA ILE A 124 -11.59 -9.53 8.99
C ILE A 124 -12.71 -9.77 9.99
N GLU A 125 -13.09 -8.71 10.73
CA GLU A 125 -13.99 -8.82 11.88
C GLU A 125 -13.48 -9.86 12.91
N LYS A 126 -14.04 -11.06 12.90
CA LYS A 126 -13.66 -12.17 13.78
C LYS A 126 -13.09 -13.38 13.02
N GLU A 127 -13.06 -13.30 11.71
CA GLU A 127 -12.62 -14.39 10.85
C GLU A 127 -11.18 -14.20 10.42
N THR A 128 -10.49 -15.29 10.20
CA THR A 128 -9.13 -15.32 9.69
C THR A 128 -9.11 -15.92 8.30
N VAL A 129 -8.57 -15.16 7.34
CA VAL A 129 -8.41 -15.57 5.95
C VAL A 129 -6.92 -15.62 5.61
N HIS A 130 -6.49 -16.67 4.94
CA HIS A 130 -5.13 -16.81 4.42
C HIS A 130 -5.14 -16.58 2.92
N LEU A 131 -4.28 -15.69 2.45
CA LEU A 131 -4.09 -15.41 1.03
C LEU A 131 -2.69 -15.81 0.59
N GLU A 132 -2.63 -16.47 -0.55
CA GLU A 132 -1.40 -16.86 -1.25
C GLU A 132 -1.23 -16.01 -2.52
N ALA A 133 -0.07 -16.14 -3.17
CA ALA A 133 0.20 -15.45 -4.43
C ALA A 133 -0.94 -15.67 -5.46
N GLU A 134 -1.26 -14.63 -6.20
CA GLU A 134 -2.34 -14.52 -7.19
C GLU A 134 -3.77 -14.53 -6.60
N GLN A 135 -3.93 -14.58 -5.28
CA GLN A 135 -5.23 -14.45 -4.63
C GLN A 135 -5.55 -13.01 -4.27
N SER A 136 -6.84 -12.69 -4.26
CA SER A 136 -7.37 -11.37 -3.89
C SER A 136 -8.54 -11.50 -2.93
N ILE A 137 -8.75 -10.46 -2.15
CA ILE A 137 -9.94 -10.31 -1.30
C ILE A 137 -10.47 -8.89 -1.38
N HIS A 138 -11.77 -8.74 -1.46
CA HIS A 138 -12.47 -7.47 -1.34
C HIS A 138 -12.88 -7.23 0.12
N ILE A 139 -12.64 -6.03 0.60
CA ILE A 139 -13.01 -5.55 1.94
C ILE A 139 -13.94 -4.35 1.74
N GLU A 140 -15.17 -4.46 2.23
CA GLU A 140 -16.17 -3.41 2.14
C GLU A 140 -15.86 -2.23 3.10
N PRO A 141 -16.32 -1.01 2.79
CA PRO A 141 -16.15 0.16 3.65
C PRO A 141 -16.62 -0.10 5.09
N GLY A 142 -15.84 0.36 6.08
CA GLY A 142 -16.16 0.23 7.49
C GLY A 142 -15.88 -1.15 8.10
N THR A 143 -15.46 -2.14 7.34
CA THR A 143 -15.12 -3.48 7.81
C THR A 143 -13.80 -3.45 8.58
N LYS A 144 -13.81 -3.91 9.85
CA LYS A 144 -12.60 -4.00 10.67
C LYS A 144 -11.67 -5.07 10.16
N HIS A 145 -10.43 -4.70 9.89
CA HIS A 145 -9.44 -5.65 9.42
C HIS A 145 -8.01 -5.32 9.83
N LYS A 146 -7.14 -6.33 9.81
CA LYS A 146 -5.69 -6.20 9.93
C LYS A 146 -5.01 -7.28 9.10
N ALA A 147 -3.76 -7.04 8.72
CA ALA A 147 -2.96 -7.97 7.95
C ALA A 147 -1.61 -8.26 8.62
N ILE A 148 -1.16 -9.52 8.55
CA ILE A 148 0.17 -9.96 8.96
C ILE A 148 0.75 -10.79 7.81
N ASN A 149 2.00 -10.53 7.44
CA ASN A 149 2.70 -11.35 6.45
C ASN A 149 3.14 -12.65 7.10
N THR A 150 2.74 -13.78 6.54
CA THR A 150 3.16 -15.11 7.00
C THR A 150 4.43 -15.60 6.32
N THR A 151 4.82 -14.94 5.25
CA THR A 151 6.14 -14.98 4.63
C THR A 151 6.52 -13.55 4.21
N ASP A 152 7.72 -13.31 3.68
CA ASP A 152 8.01 -12.07 2.97
C ASP A 152 7.00 -11.90 1.83
N CYS A 153 6.30 -10.76 1.79
CA CYS A 153 5.11 -10.59 0.97
C CYS A 153 5.12 -9.27 0.20
N LEU A 154 4.84 -9.38 -1.10
CA LEU A 154 4.50 -8.26 -1.98
C LEU A 154 3.01 -8.29 -2.26
N SER A 155 2.31 -7.22 -1.91
CA SER A 155 0.88 -7.10 -2.13
C SER A 155 0.52 -5.75 -2.74
N LEU A 156 -0.58 -5.72 -3.47
CA LEU A 156 -1.23 -4.52 -3.99
C LEU A 156 -2.51 -4.27 -3.18
N SER A 157 -2.79 -3.00 -2.91
CA SER A 157 -4.05 -2.55 -2.34
C SER A 157 -4.68 -1.55 -3.31
N PHE A 158 -5.80 -1.93 -3.91
CA PHE A 158 -6.62 -1.07 -4.74
C PHE A 158 -7.67 -0.43 -3.84
N GLY A 159 -7.70 0.90 -3.78
CA GLY A 159 -8.63 1.64 -2.94
C GLY A 159 -9.50 2.58 -3.76
N SER A 160 -10.79 2.65 -3.43
CA SER A 160 -11.69 3.61 -4.05
C SER A 160 -11.59 4.97 -3.37
N PHE A 161 -11.60 6.03 -4.18
CA PHE A 161 -11.78 7.39 -3.69
C PHE A 161 -13.26 7.76 -3.78
N LYS A 162 -13.96 7.79 -2.65
CA LYS A 162 -15.26 8.45 -2.57
C LYS A 162 -15.02 9.90 -2.16
N TYR A 163 -15.18 10.81 -3.11
CA TYR A 163 -15.25 12.22 -2.79
C TYR A 163 -16.63 12.47 -2.17
N ASP A 164 -16.68 12.67 -0.86
CA ASP A 164 -17.83 13.30 -0.23
C ASP A 164 -17.74 14.83 -0.40
N ASN A 165 -18.86 15.52 -0.19
CA ASN A 165 -18.92 16.96 -0.36
C ASN A 165 -17.93 17.69 0.57
N GLU A 166 -17.67 17.17 1.78
CA GLU A 166 -16.72 17.75 2.73
C GLU A 166 -15.28 17.67 2.22
N ASN A 167 -14.92 16.57 1.57
CA ASN A 167 -13.60 16.41 0.95
C ASN A 167 -13.42 17.33 -0.27
N LEU A 168 -14.45 17.50 -1.09
CA LEU A 168 -14.41 18.41 -2.23
C LEU A 168 -14.27 19.86 -1.80
N GLU A 169 -15.00 20.29 -0.77
CA GLU A 169 -14.88 21.63 -0.19
C GLU A 169 -13.48 21.88 0.40
N SER A 170 -12.90 20.90 1.11
CA SER A 170 -11.54 20.98 1.66
C SER A 170 -10.45 21.13 0.58
N LEU A 171 -10.73 20.65 -0.64
CA LEU A 171 -9.87 20.79 -1.82
C LEU A 171 -10.15 22.08 -2.61
N GLY A 172 -11.10 22.93 -2.14
CA GLY A 172 -11.42 24.23 -2.75
C GLY A 172 -12.39 24.16 -3.94
N PHE A 173 -13.10 23.03 -4.11
CA PHE A 173 -14.17 22.95 -5.10
C PHE A 173 -15.47 23.48 -4.51
N SER A 174 -16.07 24.45 -5.18
CA SER A 174 -17.44 24.89 -4.89
C SER A 174 -18.42 23.89 -5.52
N ILE A 175 -19.31 23.35 -4.72
CA ILE A 175 -20.39 22.46 -5.16
C ILE A 175 -21.66 23.27 -5.38
#